data_c03d60710f8db81ecb38b54722cb8542
#
_entry.id   c03d60710f8db81ecb38b54722cb8542
#
_cell.length_a   1.000
_cell.length_b   1.000
_cell.length_c   1.000
_cell.angle_alpha   90.00
_cell.angle_beta   90.00
_cell.angle_gamma   90.00
#
_symmetry.space_group_name_H-M   'P 1'
#
loop_
_entity.id
_entity.type
_entity.pdbx_description
1 polymer ?
#
loop_
_entity_poly.entity_id
_entity_poly.type
_entity_poly.pdbx_seq_one_letter_code
_entity_poly.pdbx_strand_id
1 'polypeptide(L)'
;MKQHLVIFDTTLRDGEQSPGASMTKEEKIRVARQLEKMRVDVIEAGFAAASPGDFEAIHAIAQAIKDSTVCSLARANENDIRRAGEAIKPAASGRIHTFIATSPIHMEKKLRMSPDQVVEAAIKAVTFARSFTDDVEFSAEDAVRSDFDFLCRIFEAVIKAGAKTINVPDTVGYALPWAWGERMKQLIERVPGADQVIWSTHCHNDLGMAVANSLAAVQAGARQVECTVNGLGERAGNASLEEIVMSVRTRSDIFQVETRIDTAQIVPASKLVSQITGYPVQPNKAIVGANAFAHESGIHQDGVLKHRETYEIMRAEDVGWSQNKLVLGKLSGRNAFKTRLQELGIELESEEALNAAFARFKELADRKSEIFDEDLHALVSDEAVTPEQEHYKLIYSRVCSETGEMPHAQVTLVVGGVEHKGESGGGGPVDATFKAIESIASSGSELLLFSVNAITTGTDAQGEVTVRLAKNGRIVNGNGADTDIVIASAKAYLNALNKMHSSDRRLNPQGDV
;
A
#
# COMPACT_ATOMS: atom_id res chain seq x y z
N MET A 1 7.88 24.64 22.18
CA MET A 1 8.36 23.79 21.08
C MET A 1 7.73 22.42 21.27
N LYS A 2 7.24 21.80 20.20
CA LYS A 2 6.76 20.42 20.25
C LYS A 2 7.93 19.47 20.52
N GLN A 3 7.66 18.37 21.22
CA GLN A 3 8.66 17.33 21.45
C GLN A 3 8.80 16.44 20.20
N HIS A 4 9.98 15.90 19.95
CA HIS A 4 10.20 14.96 18.86
C HIS A 4 9.60 13.59 19.20
N LEU A 5 8.80 13.03 18.28
CA LEU A 5 8.34 11.65 18.30
C LEU A 5 9.20 10.84 17.36
N VAL A 6 9.98 9.93 17.93
CA VAL A 6 10.83 9.00 17.18
C VAL A 6 9.98 7.96 16.46
N ILE A 7 10.14 7.86 15.16
CA ILE A 7 9.53 6.81 14.34
C ILE A 7 10.55 5.69 14.15
N PHE A 8 10.26 4.55 14.76
CA PHE A 8 11.02 3.32 14.65
C PHE A 8 10.31 2.39 13.67
N ASP A 9 10.90 2.20 12.50
CA ASP A 9 10.34 1.32 11.47
C ASP A 9 10.90 -0.09 11.62
N THR A 10 10.01 -1.07 11.76
CA THR A 10 10.34 -2.50 11.83
C THR A 10 9.84 -3.30 10.63
N THR A 11 9.63 -2.65 9.49
CA THR A 11 9.19 -3.31 8.24
C THR A 11 10.15 -4.42 7.81
N LEU A 12 11.48 -4.19 7.97
CA LEU A 12 12.52 -5.14 7.58
C LEU A 12 12.80 -6.25 8.61
N ARG A 13 12.13 -6.21 9.78
CA ARG A 13 12.23 -7.25 10.81
C ARG A 13 10.87 -7.87 11.09
N ASP A 14 9.95 -7.18 11.78
CA ASP A 14 8.62 -7.69 12.13
C ASP A 14 7.72 -7.76 10.90
N GLY A 15 7.81 -6.76 10.02
CA GLY A 15 7.10 -6.78 8.74
C GLY A 15 7.44 -7.98 7.88
N GLU A 16 8.71 -8.37 7.82
CA GLU A 16 9.19 -9.54 7.08
C GLU A 16 8.72 -10.88 7.68
N GLN A 17 8.32 -10.89 8.95
CA GLN A 17 7.76 -12.09 9.60
C GLN A 17 6.33 -12.41 9.13
N SER A 18 5.70 -11.54 8.35
CA SER A 18 4.45 -11.88 7.64
C SER A 18 4.70 -13.09 6.71
N PRO A 19 3.85 -14.13 6.73
CA PRO A 19 4.02 -15.28 5.85
C PRO A 19 4.06 -14.86 4.38
N GLY A 20 5.18 -15.10 3.68
CA GLY A 20 5.38 -14.75 2.27
C GLY A 20 5.95 -13.35 2.00
N ALA A 21 6.27 -12.56 3.02
CA ALA A 21 6.87 -11.22 2.89
C ALA A 21 8.41 -11.22 2.90
N SER A 22 9.06 -12.39 2.81
CA SER A 22 10.53 -12.49 2.83
C SER A 22 11.18 -11.69 1.70
N MET A 23 12.24 -10.97 2.03
CA MET A 23 12.97 -10.09 1.12
C MET A 23 14.41 -10.56 0.92
N THR A 24 14.94 -10.39 -0.28
CA THR A 24 16.37 -10.54 -0.56
C THR A 24 17.18 -9.40 0.09
N LYS A 25 18.49 -9.60 0.23
CA LYS A 25 19.39 -8.56 0.74
C LYS A 25 19.29 -7.25 -0.06
N GLU A 26 19.25 -7.35 -1.38
CA GLU A 26 19.14 -6.21 -2.30
C GLU A 26 17.81 -5.47 -2.12
N GLU A 27 16.73 -6.19 -1.94
CA GLU A 27 15.40 -5.62 -1.66
C GLU A 27 15.37 -4.92 -0.30
N LYS A 28 15.93 -5.53 0.75
CA LYS A 28 16.07 -4.90 2.07
C LYS A 28 16.84 -3.58 2.00
N ILE A 29 17.95 -3.54 1.26
CA ILE A 29 18.73 -2.30 1.07
C ILE A 29 17.90 -1.24 0.34
N ARG A 30 17.11 -1.61 -0.67
CA ARG A 30 16.21 -0.68 -1.39
C ARG A 30 15.15 -0.09 -0.46
N VAL A 31 14.50 -0.93 0.36
CA VAL A 31 13.52 -0.47 1.36
C VAL A 31 14.19 0.42 2.39
N ALA A 32 15.35 0.04 2.94
CA ALA A 32 16.09 0.84 3.92
C ALA A 32 16.43 2.25 3.38
N ARG A 33 16.88 2.35 2.13
CA ARG A 33 17.15 3.66 1.48
C ARG A 33 15.89 4.50 1.30
N GLN A 34 14.75 3.87 1.01
CA GLN A 34 13.48 4.59 0.92
C GLN A 34 13.00 5.08 2.30
N LEU A 35 13.21 4.27 3.35
CA LEU A 35 12.92 4.66 4.74
C LEU A 35 13.81 5.83 5.19
N GLU A 36 15.10 5.78 4.87
CA GLU A 36 16.03 6.89 5.14
C GLU A 36 15.63 8.16 4.38
N LYS A 37 15.27 8.05 3.08
CA LYS A 37 14.75 9.16 2.28
C LYS A 37 13.48 9.74 2.88
N MET A 38 12.61 8.92 3.44
CA MET A 38 11.41 9.33 4.18
C MET A 38 11.76 9.95 5.54
N ARG A 39 13.03 9.92 5.96
CA ARG A 39 13.53 10.41 7.24
C ARG A 39 13.00 9.65 8.46
N VAL A 40 12.91 8.34 8.34
CA VAL A 40 12.67 7.47 9.50
C VAL A 40 13.83 7.61 10.48
N ASP A 41 13.52 7.68 11.78
CA ASP A 41 14.55 7.88 12.81
C ASP A 41 15.38 6.63 13.04
N VAL A 42 14.72 5.48 13.20
CA VAL A 42 15.35 4.18 13.43
C VAL A 42 14.80 3.15 12.46
N ILE A 43 15.69 2.41 11.79
CA ILE A 43 15.36 1.31 10.89
C ILE A 43 15.82 0.00 11.53
N GLU A 44 14.88 -0.82 11.98
CA GLU A 44 15.18 -2.16 12.47
C GLU A 44 15.39 -3.09 11.27
N ALA A 45 16.65 -3.34 10.95
CA ALA A 45 17.06 -3.98 9.71
C ALA A 45 16.92 -5.51 9.70
N GLY A 46 16.67 -6.12 10.86
CA GLY A 46 16.47 -7.57 10.98
C GLY A 46 16.96 -8.16 12.31
N PHE A 47 17.14 -9.48 12.31
CA PHE A 47 17.63 -10.26 13.44
C PHE A 47 18.92 -10.99 13.08
N ALA A 48 20.09 -10.41 13.40
CA ALA A 48 21.41 -10.85 12.95
C ALA A 48 21.76 -12.28 13.34
N ALA A 49 21.17 -12.82 14.39
CA ALA A 49 21.41 -14.20 14.85
C ALA A 49 20.48 -15.23 14.20
N ALA A 50 19.47 -14.82 13.40
CA ALA A 50 18.54 -15.73 12.75
C ALA A 50 19.23 -16.56 11.66
N SER A 51 20.06 -15.91 10.81
CA SER A 51 20.79 -16.58 9.74
C SER A 51 22.05 -15.81 9.32
N PRO A 52 22.99 -16.44 8.60
CA PRO A 52 24.09 -15.71 7.96
C PRO A 52 23.62 -14.64 6.98
N GLY A 53 22.55 -14.91 6.22
CA GLY A 53 21.98 -13.97 5.27
C GLY A 53 21.38 -12.72 5.93
N ASP A 54 20.69 -12.88 7.07
CA ASP A 54 20.20 -11.74 7.86
C ASP A 54 21.34 -10.89 8.40
N PHE A 55 22.40 -11.52 8.91
CA PHE A 55 23.59 -10.80 9.32
C PHE A 55 24.18 -9.97 8.18
N GLU A 56 24.39 -10.57 7.01
CA GLU A 56 24.93 -9.87 5.82
C GLU A 56 24.01 -8.73 5.35
N ALA A 57 22.70 -8.92 5.40
CA ALA A 57 21.73 -7.88 5.03
C ALA A 57 21.81 -6.70 6.00
N ILE A 58 21.81 -6.94 7.32
CA ILE A 58 21.95 -5.88 8.33
C ILE A 58 23.28 -5.15 8.18
N HIS A 59 24.37 -5.90 7.99
CA HIS A 59 25.69 -5.32 7.81
C HIS A 59 25.78 -4.42 6.57
N ALA A 60 25.19 -4.86 5.45
CA ALA A 60 25.12 -4.07 4.23
C ALA A 60 24.25 -2.81 4.37
N ILE A 61 23.11 -2.91 5.08
CA ILE A 61 22.26 -1.76 5.41
C ILE A 61 23.03 -0.78 6.29
N ALA A 62 23.74 -1.27 7.32
CA ALA A 62 24.56 -0.45 8.20
C ALA A 62 25.69 0.31 7.45
N GLN A 63 26.22 -0.27 6.39
CA GLN A 63 27.17 0.42 5.50
C GLN A 63 26.50 1.48 4.62
N ALA A 64 25.26 1.22 4.18
CA ALA A 64 24.57 2.05 3.19
C ALA A 64 23.87 3.27 3.80
N ILE A 65 23.28 3.13 4.99
CA ILE A 65 22.44 4.14 5.66
C ILE A 65 23.31 5.09 6.50
N LYS A 66 23.04 6.40 6.43
CA LYS A 66 23.84 7.46 7.08
C LYS A 66 23.04 8.37 8.00
N ASP A 67 21.78 8.68 7.63
CA ASP A 67 20.96 9.69 8.31
C ASP A 67 19.91 9.08 9.26
N SER A 68 19.72 7.75 9.23
CA SER A 68 18.89 7.00 10.16
C SER A 68 19.76 6.09 11.03
N THR A 69 19.29 5.82 12.25
CA THR A 69 19.89 4.80 13.12
C THR A 69 19.56 3.41 12.62
N VAL A 70 20.55 2.55 12.42
CA VAL A 70 20.33 1.15 12.04
C VAL A 70 20.29 0.29 13.29
N CYS A 71 19.18 -0.45 13.46
CA CYS A 71 18.95 -1.30 14.61
C CYS A 71 18.97 -2.78 14.23
N SER A 72 19.48 -3.63 15.13
CA SER A 72 19.36 -5.08 15.04
C SER A 72 18.74 -5.65 16.29
N LEU A 73 17.72 -6.53 16.11
CA LEU A 73 17.11 -7.28 17.20
C LEU A 73 18.07 -8.34 17.75
N ALA A 74 17.99 -8.60 19.05
CA ALA A 74 18.74 -9.65 19.75
C ALA A 74 17.94 -10.17 20.96
N ARG A 75 17.82 -11.49 21.12
CA ARG A 75 17.35 -12.07 22.38
C ARG A 75 18.33 -11.73 23.50
N ALA A 76 17.85 -11.78 24.74
CA ALA A 76 18.67 -11.51 25.93
C ALA A 76 19.71 -12.63 26.22
N ASN A 77 20.61 -12.87 25.26
CA ASN A 77 21.75 -13.76 25.39
C ASN A 77 22.99 -13.19 24.66
N GLU A 78 24.18 -13.56 25.13
CA GLU A 78 25.44 -13.01 24.63
C GLU A 78 25.68 -13.27 23.14
N ASN A 79 25.29 -14.45 22.62
CA ASN A 79 25.55 -14.79 21.22
C ASN A 79 24.75 -13.88 20.27
N ASP A 80 23.45 -13.70 20.53
CA ASP A 80 22.58 -12.86 19.70
C ASP A 80 23.04 -11.40 19.75
N ILE A 81 23.36 -10.89 20.95
CA ILE A 81 23.81 -9.51 21.16
C ILE A 81 25.15 -9.26 20.46
N ARG A 82 26.08 -10.21 20.54
CA ARG A 82 27.37 -10.13 19.83
C ARG A 82 27.15 -10.04 18.32
N ARG A 83 26.31 -10.91 17.77
CA ARG A 83 25.97 -10.93 16.34
C ARG A 83 25.33 -9.60 15.91
N ALA A 84 24.41 -9.05 16.72
CA ALA A 84 23.80 -7.76 16.47
C ALA A 84 24.85 -6.64 16.48
N GLY A 85 25.72 -6.58 17.51
CA GLY A 85 26.77 -5.60 17.63
C GLY A 85 27.79 -5.63 16.47
N GLU A 86 28.18 -6.84 16.03
CA GLU A 86 29.04 -7.03 14.87
C GLU A 86 28.36 -6.58 13.56
N ALA A 87 27.06 -6.88 13.38
CA ALA A 87 26.32 -6.52 12.19
C ALA A 87 26.15 -5.00 12.02
N ILE A 88 25.85 -4.28 13.11
CA ILE A 88 25.68 -2.81 13.07
C ILE A 88 26.99 -2.02 13.16
N LYS A 89 28.13 -2.68 13.35
CA LYS A 89 29.43 -2.00 13.54
C LYS A 89 29.77 -0.94 12.49
N PRO A 90 29.45 -1.10 11.18
CA PRO A 90 29.76 -0.08 10.17
C PRO A 90 28.72 1.07 10.11
N ALA A 91 27.65 1.02 10.91
CA ALA A 91 26.63 2.05 10.90
C ALA A 91 27.18 3.40 11.39
N ALA A 92 26.71 4.51 10.80
CA ALA A 92 26.98 5.86 11.30
C ALA A 92 26.36 6.06 12.69
N SER A 93 25.16 5.48 12.92
CA SER A 93 24.47 5.36 14.20
C SER A 93 23.87 3.97 14.31
N GLY A 94 24.25 3.21 15.35
CA GLY A 94 23.82 1.83 15.53
C GLY A 94 23.15 1.59 16.87
N ARG A 95 22.02 0.89 16.86
CA ARG A 95 21.24 0.50 18.05
C ARG A 95 21.18 -1.02 18.16
N ILE A 96 21.27 -1.53 19.38
CA ILE A 96 20.91 -2.92 19.70
C ILE A 96 19.58 -2.91 20.44
N HIS A 97 18.61 -3.63 19.89
CA HIS A 97 17.30 -3.86 20.50
C HIS A 97 17.28 -5.26 21.12
N THR A 98 17.34 -5.34 22.44
CA THR A 98 17.28 -6.63 23.13
C THR A 98 15.97 -6.80 23.89
N PHE A 99 15.50 -8.04 23.98
CA PHE A 99 14.22 -8.34 24.59
C PHE A 99 14.22 -9.64 25.39
N ILE A 100 13.32 -9.72 26.37
CA ILE A 100 12.96 -10.94 27.07
C ILE A 100 11.49 -10.89 27.46
N ALA A 101 10.82 -12.05 27.46
CA ALA A 101 9.41 -12.11 27.81
C ALA A 101 9.19 -11.94 29.32
N THR A 102 8.13 -11.21 29.68
CA THR A 102 7.85 -10.81 31.07
C THR A 102 6.49 -11.26 31.60
N SER A 103 5.62 -11.80 30.73
CA SER A 103 4.34 -12.32 31.20
C SER A 103 4.49 -13.67 31.91
N PRO A 104 3.64 -13.97 32.91
CA PRO A 104 3.72 -15.22 33.66
C PRO A 104 3.68 -16.46 32.78
N ILE A 105 2.82 -16.48 31.76
CA ILE A 105 2.71 -17.58 30.82
C ILE A 105 3.99 -17.81 30.02
N HIS A 106 4.67 -16.75 29.59
CA HIS A 106 5.94 -16.88 28.86
C HIS A 106 7.09 -17.27 29.77
N MET A 107 7.17 -16.71 30.97
CA MET A 107 8.20 -17.09 31.95
C MET A 107 8.11 -18.54 32.32
N GLU A 108 6.88 -19.05 32.59
CA GLU A 108 6.66 -20.43 32.98
C GLU A 108 6.81 -21.41 31.81
N LYS A 109 6.13 -21.17 30.69
CA LYS A 109 6.01 -22.19 29.61
C LYS A 109 7.11 -22.08 28.55
N LYS A 110 7.55 -20.86 28.19
CA LYS A 110 8.54 -20.58 27.13
C LYS A 110 9.96 -20.52 27.69
N LEU A 111 10.20 -19.68 28.69
CA LEU A 111 11.54 -19.43 29.23
C LEU A 111 11.93 -20.45 30.30
N ARG A 112 10.97 -20.94 31.09
CA ARG A 112 11.18 -21.78 32.27
C ARG A 112 12.11 -21.11 33.26
N MET A 113 11.93 -19.83 33.50
CA MET A 113 12.72 -18.96 34.37
C MET A 113 11.84 -18.34 35.42
N SER A 114 12.40 -18.17 36.62
CA SER A 114 11.77 -17.36 37.66
C SER A 114 11.83 -15.87 37.33
N PRO A 115 10.95 -15.02 37.91
CA PRO A 115 11.02 -13.58 37.74
C PRO A 115 12.41 -12.99 38.04
N ASP A 116 13.10 -13.48 39.06
CA ASP A 116 14.44 -13.02 39.42
C ASP A 116 15.48 -13.36 38.34
N GLN A 117 15.39 -14.55 37.78
CA GLN A 117 16.26 -14.97 36.68
C GLN A 117 16.02 -14.14 35.40
N VAL A 118 14.76 -13.76 35.12
CA VAL A 118 14.42 -12.91 33.98
C VAL A 118 15.01 -11.49 34.17
N VAL A 119 14.90 -10.91 35.36
CA VAL A 119 15.54 -9.61 35.68
C VAL A 119 17.06 -9.68 35.55
N GLU A 120 17.69 -10.74 36.09
CA GLU A 120 19.14 -10.93 35.96
C GLU A 120 19.60 -11.07 34.50
N ALA A 121 18.86 -11.83 33.69
CA ALA A 121 19.13 -11.99 32.26
C ALA A 121 18.99 -10.65 31.51
N ALA A 122 17.97 -9.85 31.83
CA ALA A 122 17.75 -8.54 31.25
C ALA A 122 18.91 -7.58 31.56
N ILE A 123 19.36 -7.52 32.84
CA ILE A 123 20.51 -6.70 33.27
C ILE A 123 21.77 -7.12 32.51
N LYS A 124 22.07 -8.42 32.44
CA LYS A 124 23.24 -8.93 31.71
C LYS A 124 23.18 -8.58 30.23
N ALA A 125 22.02 -8.74 29.60
CA ALA A 125 21.81 -8.44 28.18
C ALA A 125 22.05 -6.95 27.88
N VAL A 126 21.43 -6.04 28.63
CA VAL A 126 21.63 -4.60 28.44
C VAL A 126 23.09 -4.20 28.72
N THR A 127 23.70 -4.68 29.80
CA THR A 127 25.10 -4.41 30.12
C THR A 127 26.03 -4.89 29.01
N PHE A 128 25.80 -6.09 28.47
CA PHE A 128 26.62 -6.63 27.39
C PHE A 128 26.39 -5.86 26.07
N ALA A 129 25.15 -5.51 25.72
CA ALA A 129 24.84 -4.70 24.54
C ALA A 129 25.52 -3.33 24.59
N ARG A 130 25.63 -2.73 25.78
CA ARG A 130 26.35 -1.46 26.02
C ARG A 130 27.85 -1.53 25.70
N SER A 131 28.44 -2.72 25.63
CA SER A 131 29.84 -2.85 25.20
C SER A 131 30.04 -2.64 23.69
N PHE A 132 28.96 -2.65 22.90
CA PHE A 132 28.99 -2.45 21.44
C PHE A 132 28.50 -1.07 21.02
N THR A 133 27.49 -0.52 21.72
CA THR A 133 26.89 0.78 21.41
C THR A 133 26.31 1.42 22.68
N ASP A 134 26.30 2.76 22.69
CA ASP A 134 25.65 3.53 23.75
C ASP A 134 24.12 3.60 23.58
N ASP A 135 23.59 3.24 22.43
CA ASP A 135 22.14 3.23 22.14
C ASP A 135 21.59 1.81 22.24
N VAL A 136 21.06 1.48 23.41
CA VAL A 136 20.44 0.17 23.70
C VAL A 136 18.98 0.36 24.01
N GLU A 137 18.12 -0.34 23.28
CA GLU A 137 16.69 -0.46 23.53
C GLU A 137 16.38 -1.80 24.20
N PHE A 138 15.51 -1.77 25.20
CA PHE A 138 15.02 -2.96 25.88
C PHE A 138 13.52 -3.10 25.76
N SER A 139 13.05 -4.28 25.30
CA SER A 139 11.63 -4.66 25.24
C SER A 139 11.28 -5.71 26.27
N ALA A 140 10.18 -5.47 27.00
CA ALA A 140 9.53 -6.45 27.84
C ALA A 140 8.47 -7.22 27.02
N GLU A 141 8.85 -8.29 26.31
CA GLU A 141 7.91 -9.05 25.45
C GLU A 141 6.66 -9.44 26.24
N ASP A 142 5.47 -9.20 25.64
CA ASP A 142 4.15 -9.45 26.22
C ASP A 142 3.84 -8.61 27.48
N ALA A 143 4.28 -7.35 27.46
CA ALA A 143 4.05 -6.41 28.56
C ALA A 143 2.57 -6.19 28.88
N VAL A 144 1.68 -6.29 27.88
CA VAL A 144 0.23 -6.11 28.08
C VAL A 144 -0.35 -7.11 29.09
N ARG A 145 0.18 -8.36 29.12
CA ARG A 145 -0.25 -9.43 30.02
C ARG A 145 0.69 -9.67 31.21
N SER A 146 1.72 -8.83 31.33
CA SER A 146 2.68 -8.91 32.42
C SER A 146 2.14 -8.26 33.70
N ASP A 147 2.61 -8.75 34.87
CA ASP A 147 2.34 -8.13 36.14
C ASP A 147 2.92 -6.70 36.17
N PHE A 148 2.15 -5.74 36.71
CA PHE A 148 2.52 -4.35 36.65
C PHE A 148 3.74 -4.02 37.54
N ASP A 149 3.78 -4.55 38.75
CA ASP A 149 4.88 -4.31 39.68
C ASP A 149 6.16 -5.01 39.20
N PHE A 150 6.02 -6.15 38.56
CA PHE A 150 7.15 -6.82 37.89
C PHE A 150 7.69 -5.99 36.72
N LEU A 151 6.83 -5.39 35.89
CA LEU A 151 7.28 -4.45 34.84
C LEU A 151 8.02 -3.25 35.43
N CYS A 152 7.52 -2.62 36.50
CA CYS A 152 8.23 -1.53 37.17
C CYS A 152 9.62 -1.97 37.64
N ARG A 153 9.72 -3.14 38.23
CA ARG A 153 11.00 -3.73 38.72
C ARG A 153 12.01 -3.97 37.60
N ILE A 154 11.59 -4.60 36.52
CA ILE A 154 12.51 -4.93 35.42
C ILE A 154 12.94 -3.67 34.66
N PHE A 155 12.03 -2.70 34.43
CA PHE A 155 12.37 -1.45 33.77
C PHE A 155 13.36 -0.62 34.61
N GLU A 156 13.15 -0.48 35.93
CA GLU A 156 14.13 0.15 36.81
C GLU A 156 15.52 -0.51 36.69
N ALA A 157 15.54 -1.84 36.68
CA ALA A 157 16.80 -2.60 36.61
C ALA A 157 17.55 -2.38 35.30
N VAL A 158 16.85 -2.39 34.14
CA VAL A 158 17.51 -2.19 32.83
C VAL A 158 17.86 -0.73 32.57
N ILE A 159 17.11 0.23 33.11
CA ILE A 159 17.49 1.66 33.11
C ILE A 159 18.82 1.85 33.85
N LYS A 160 18.95 1.28 35.05
CA LYS A 160 20.20 1.29 35.82
C LYS A 160 21.35 0.58 35.08
N ALA A 161 21.05 -0.46 34.30
CA ALA A 161 22.04 -1.14 33.46
C ALA A 161 22.46 -0.33 32.22
N GLY A 162 21.74 0.76 31.89
CA GLY A 162 22.09 1.71 30.84
C GLY A 162 21.25 1.65 29.57
N ALA A 163 20.08 1.02 29.60
CA ALA A 163 19.11 1.13 28.50
C ALA A 163 18.74 2.61 28.28
N LYS A 164 18.66 3.04 27.01
CA LYS A 164 18.29 4.40 26.62
C LYS A 164 16.83 4.51 26.16
N THR A 165 16.28 3.41 25.69
CA THR A 165 14.88 3.31 25.28
C THR A 165 14.24 2.10 25.95
N ILE A 166 13.06 2.29 26.50
CA ILE A 166 12.23 1.26 27.11
C ILE A 166 10.99 1.07 26.26
N ASN A 167 10.91 -0.07 25.59
CA ASN A 167 9.76 -0.42 24.79
C ASN A 167 8.78 -1.31 25.54
N VAL A 168 7.51 -0.93 25.46
CA VAL A 168 6.39 -1.64 26.11
C VAL A 168 5.51 -2.20 25.01
N PRO A 169 5.62 -3.53 24.68
CA PRO A 169 4.89 -4.11 23.57
C PRO A 169 3.55 -4.72 23.97
N ASP A 170 2.54 -4.47 23.13
CA ASP A 170 1.32 -5.27 23.03
C ASP A 170 1.54 -6.37 21.99
N THR A 171 2.27 -7.41 22.39
CA THR A 171 2.76 -8.48 21.51
C THR A 171 1.65 -9.31 20.86
N VAL A 172 0.48 -9.40 21.52
CA VAL A 172 -0.65 -10.23 21.06
C VAL A 172 -1.85 -9.41 20.58
N GLY A 173 -1.70 -8.08 20.45
CA GLY A 173 -2.75 -7.20 19.97
C GLY A 173 -4.01 -7.19 20.86
N TYR A 174 -3.82 -7.30 22.16
CA TYR A 174 -4.87 -7.49 23.16
C TYR A 174 -5.31 -6.19 23.83
N ALA A 175 -4.51 -5.12 23.75
CA ALA A 175 -4.77 -3.87 24.43
C ALA A 175 -5.95 -3.10 23.82
N LEU A 176 -6.58 -2.27 24.67
CA LEU A 176 -7.56 -1.27 24.28
C LEU A 176 -7.01 0.13 24.57
N PRO A 177 -7.27 1.15 23.74
CA PRO A 177 -6.56 2.42 23.78
C PRO A 177 -6.56 3.11 25.14
N TRP A 178 -7.71 3.16 25.80
CA TRP A 178 -7.82 3.80 27.13
C TRP A 178 -7.06 3.06 28.22
N ALA A 179 -7.11 1.73 28.23
CA ALA A 179 -6.39 0.91 29.21
C ALA A 179 -4.88 0.93 28.94
N TRP A 180 -4.49 0.95 27.65
CA TRP A 180 -3.09 1.01 27.25
C TRP A 180 -2.45 2.35 27.57
N GLY A 181 -3.13 3.47 27.27
CA GLY A 181 -2.69 4.81 27.64
C GLY A 181 -2.52 4.97 29.13
N GLU A 182 -3.49 4.49 29.93
CA GLU A 182 -3.40 4.55 31.39
C GLU A 182 -2.22 3.71 31.93
N ARG A 183 -2.02 2.51 31.39
CA ARG A 183 -0.87 1.65 31.76
C ARG A 183 0.47 2.31 31.45
N MET A 184 0.61 2.91 30.26
CA MET A 184 1.82 3.65 29.87
C MET A 184 2.07 4.82 30.81
N LYS A 185 1.03 5.60 31.12
CA LYS A 185 1.13 6.73 32.05
C LYS A 185 1.63 6.27 33.42
N GLN A 186 1.01 5.22 33.98
CA GLN A 186 1.39 4.70 35.29
C GLN A 186 2.82 4.14 35.32
N LEU A 187 3.30 3.49 34.24
CA LEU A 187 4.69 3.04 34.14
C LEU A 187 5.66 4.22 34.16
N ILE A 188 5.39 5.26 33.36
CA ILE A 188 6.22 6.46 33.30
C ILE A 188 6.26 7.21 34.64
N GLU A 189 5.15 7.24 35.38
CA GLU A 189 5.06 7.91 36.69
C GLU A 189 5.73 7.11 37.82
N ARG A 190 5.71 5.74 37.73
CA ARG A 190 6.14 4.90 38.85
C ARG A 190 7.55 4.34 38.76
N VAL A 191 8.08 4.19 37.52
CA VAL A 191 9.40 3.59 37.34
C VAL A 191 10.50 4.58 37.70
N PRO A 192 11.39 4.28 38.66
CA PRO A 192 12.52 5.13 38.99
C PRO A 192 13.46 5.31 37.79
N GLY A 193 13.82 6.57 37.47
CA GLY A 193 14.65 6.89 36.31
C GLY A 193 13.91 6.97 34.97
N ALA A 194 12.58 6.95 35.02
CA ALA A 194 11.73 7.06 33.81
C ALA A 194 12.00 8.33 32.97
N ASP A 195 12.43 9.40 33.62
CA ASP A 195 12.79 10.69 33.02
C ASP A 195 14.14 10.68 32.28
N GLN A 196 14.95 9.63 32.42
CA GLN A 196 16.26 9.48 31.82
C GLN A 196 16.25 8.69 30.51
N VAL A 197 15.09 8.13 30.13
CA VAL A 197 14.94 7.24 28.98
C VAL A 197 13.81 7.69 28.05
N ILE A 198 13.84 7.21 26.82
CA ILE A 198 12.74 7.33 25.88
C ILE A 198 11.78 6.14 26.12
N TRP A 199 10.51 6.46 26.36
CA TRP A 199 9.46 5.44 26.39
C TRP A 199 8.95 5.17 24.99
N SER A 200 8.88 3.91 24.63
CA SER A 200 8.44 3.38 23.34
C SER A 200 7.22 2.49 23.50
N THR A 201 6.43 2.39 22.46
CA THR A 201 5.33 1.44 22.35
C THR A 201 5.40 0.69 21.03
N HIS A 202 5.06 -0.60 21.09
CA HIS A 202 4.91 -1.50 19.93
C HIS A 202 3.56 -2.21 20.03
N CYS A 203 2.71 -2.11 19.02
CA CYS A 203 1.36 -2.66 19.10
C CYS A 203 1.04 -3.50 17.86
N HIS A 204 0.63 -4.77 18.10
CA HIS A 204 0.04 -5.63 17.08
C HIS A 204 -1.44 -5.33 16.87
N ASN A 205 -1.98 -5.72 15.72
CA ASN A 205 -3.28 -5.26 15.21
C ASN A 205 -4.38 -6.33 15.27
N ASP A 206 -4.26 -7.33 16.13
CA ASP A 206 -5.19 -8.47 16.18
C ASP A 206 -6.64 -8.06 16.45
N LEU A 207 -6.85 -7.00 17.23
CA LEU A 207 -8.18 -6.40 17.45
C LEU A 207 -8.45 -5.16 16.59
N GLY A 208 -7.57 -4.82 15.64
CA GLY A 208 -7.71 -3.62 14.83
C GLY A 208 -7.40 -2.31 15.58
N MET A 209 -6.66 -2.37 16.69
CA MET A 209 -6.44 -1.23 17.59
C MET A 209 -4.98 -0.76 17.65
N ALA A 210 -4.07 -1.31 16.85
CA ALA A 210 -2.65 -1.03 16.96
C ALA A 210 -2.31 0.47 16.86
N VAL A 211 -2.86 1.16 15.86
CA VAL A 211 -2.67 2.61 15.69
C VAL A 211 -3.28 3.39 16.85
N ALA A 212 -4.50 3.06 17.25
CA ALA A 212 -5.18 3.73 18.35
C ALA A 212 -4.44 3.54 19.70
N ASN A 213 -3.94 2.31 19.95
CA ASN A 213 -3.13 2.01 21.14
C ASN A 213 -1.82 2.80 21.12
N SER A 214 -1.11 2.85 19.99
CA SER A 214 0.13 3.61 19.84
C SER A 214 -0.09 5.12 20.10
N LEU A 215 -1.15 5.70 19.53
CA LEU A 215 -1.50 7.10 19.75
C LEU A 215 -1.89 7.39 21.19
N ALA A 216 -2.60 6.46 21.88
CA ALA A 216 -2.91 6.59 23.30
C ALA A 216 -1.63 6.57 24.17
N ALA A 217 -0.66 5.71 23.81
CA ALA A 217 0.65 5.69 24.48
C ALA A 217 1.43 7.00 24.28
N VAL A 218 1.39 7.58 23.07
CA VAL A 218 2.01 8.90 22.80
C VAL A 218 1.39 10.01 23.64
N GLN A 219 0.06 10.03 23.77
CA GLN A 219 -0.63 10.96 24.65
C GLN A 219 -0.25 10.78 26.13
N ALA A 220 -0.01 9.53 26.54
CA ALA A 220 0.41 9.18 27.89
C ALA A 220 1.89 9.51 28.21
N GLY A 221 2.70 9.86 27.19
CA GLY A 221 4.09 10.25 27.41
C GLY A 221 5.13 9.44 26.63
N ALA A 222 4.74 8.41 25.85
CA ALA A 222 5.67 7.75 24.95
C ALA A 222 6.24 8.74 23.89
N ARG A 223 7.51 8.57 23.57
CA ARG A 223 8.22 9.42 22.60
C ARG A 223 8.90 8.62 21.50
N GLN A 224 8.63 7.33 21.43
CA GLN A 224 8.94 6.46 20.29
C GLN A 224 7.73 5.59 20.00
N VAL A 225 7.46 5.32 18.70
CA VAL A 225 6.49 4.33 18.24
C VAL A 225 7.19 3.39 17.28
N GLU A 226 7.12 2.08 17.58
CA GLU A 226 7.48 1.04 16.63
C GLU A 226 6.28 0.77 15.71
N CYS A 227 6.51 0.81 14.42
CA CYS A 227 5.47 0.65 13.40
C CYS A 227 6.06 0.09 12.11
N THR A 228 5.20 -0.23 11.16
CA THR A 228 5.62 -0.74 9.84
C THR A 228 4.91 -0.02 8.72
N VAL A 229 5.57 0.08 7.57
CA VAL A 229 4.92 0.54 6.34
C VAL A 229 3.76 -0.40 6.01
N ASN A 230 2.59 0.15 5.70
CA ASN A 230 1.35 -0.57 5.41
C ASN A 230 0.80 -1.41 6.58
N GLY A 231 1.37 -1.31 7.76
CA GLY A 231 0.98 -2.12 8.91
C GLY A 231 1.38 -3.59 8.79
N LEU A 232 2.40 -3.92 7.99
CA LEU A 232 2.88 -5.30 7.83
C LEU A 232 3.33 -5.89 9.17
N GLY A 233 3.23 -7.22 9.32
CA GLY A 233 3.67 -7.94 10.51
C GLY A 233 2.98 -9.28 10.66
N GLU A 234 3.38 -10.02 11.68
CA GLU A 234 2.73 -11.30 11.99
C GLU A 234 1.23 -11.15 12.21
N ARG A 235 0.48 -12.20 11.93
CA ARG A 235 -0.98 -12.32 12.11
C ARG A 235 -1.75 -11.19 11.42
N ALA A 236 -2.29 -10.21 12.18
CA ALA A 236 -3.02 -9.06 11.64
C ALA A 236 -2.13 -7.82 11.41
N GLY A 237 -0.82 -7.94 11.63
CA GLY A 237 0.17 -6.90 11.40
C GLY A 237 0.42 -5.99 12.59
N ASN A 238 1.14 -4.91 12.33
CA ASN A 238 1.57 -3.87 13.29
C ASN A 238 0.77 -2.58 13.13
N ALA A 239 1.05 -1.60 13.98
CA ALA A 239 0.63 -0.23 13.76
C ALA A 239 1.19 0.30 12.43
N SER A 240 0.34 0.90 11.60
CA SER A 240 0.74 1.46 10.31
C SER A 240 1.49 2.77 10.48
N LEU A 241 2.72 2.88 9.96
CA LEU A 241 3.56 4.07 10.02
C LEU A 241 2.84 5.30 9.47
N GLU A 242 2.25 5.18 8.29
CA GLU A 242 1.51 6.24 7.61
C GLU A 242 0.36 6.79 8.44
N GLU A 243 -0.36 5.92 9.13
CA GLU A 243 -1.50 6.30 9.95
C GLU A 243 -1.07 7.01 11.25
N ILE A 244 0.01 6.55 11.90
CA ILE A 244 0.61 7.22 13.07
C ILE A 244 1.08 8.63 12.68
N VAL A 245 1.90 8.73 11.65
CA VAL A 245 2.53 9.99 11.23
C VAL A 245 1.48 11.01 10.82
N MET A 246 0.50 10.61 10.00
CA MET A 246 -0.53 11.53 9.53
C MET A 246 -1.55 11.89 10.63
N SER A 247 -1.83 11.01 11.58
CA SER A 247 -2.63 11.35 12.76
C SER A 247 -1.98 12.43 13.61
N VAL A 248 -0.68 12.29 13.91
CA VAL A 248 0.08 13.29 14.68
C VAL A 248 0.14 14.63 13.93
N ARG A 249 0.38 14.61 12.61
CA ARG A 249 0.46 15.82 11.79
C ARG A 249 -0.89 16.53 11.68
N THR A 250 -1.96 15.79 11.37
CA THR A 250 -3.29 16.33 11.13
C THR A 250 -3.94 16.84 12.42
N ARG A 251 -3.74 16.11 13.53
CA ARG A 251 -4.29 16.47 14.84
C ARG A 251 -3.25 17.11 15.75
N SER A 252 -2.52 18.06 15.18
CA SER A 252 -1.52 18.86 15.90
C SER A 252 -2.12 19.76 17.01
N ASP A 253 -3.44 19.87 17.04
CA ASP A 253 -4.23 20.47 18.12
C ASP A 253 -4.24 19.60 19.39
N ILE A 254 -4.17 18.28 19.24
CA ILE A 254 -4.19 17.29 20.32
C ILE A 254 -2.77 16.83 20.68
N PHE A 255 -1.96 16.49 19.67
CA PHE A 255 -0.62 15.97 19.88
C PHE A 255 0.42 17.08 20.03
N GLN A 256 1.09 17.13 21.18
CA GLN A 256 2.18 18.07 21.46
C GLN A 256 3.54 17.54 21.02
N VAL A 257 3.54 16.66 20.02
CA VAL A 257 4.73 16.06 19.41
C VAL A 257 4.75 16.31 17.90
N GLU A 258 5.92 16.14 17.30
CA GLU A 258 6.11 16.20 15.85
C GLU A 258 7.11 15.14 15.41
N THR A 259 6.99 14.67 14.17
CA THR A 259 7.94 13.75 13.54
C THR A 259 8.78 14.48 12.52
N ARG A 260 9.94 13.93 12.18
CA ARG A 260 10.77 14.45 11.08
C ARG A 260 10.44 13.83 9.72
N ILE A 261 9.42 12.95 9.66
CA ILE A 261 9.05 12.23 8.44
C ILE A 261 8.74 13.20 7.29
N ASP A 262 9.37 12.97 6.16
CA ASP A 262 8.96 13.55 4.87
C ASP A 262 7.72 12.79 4.36
N THR A 263 6.56 13.35 4.66
CA THR A 263 5.28 12.69 4.38
C THR A 263 5.03 12.48 2.89
N ALA A 264 5.64 13.28 2.00
CA ALA A 264 5.55 13.07 0.55
C ALA A 264 6.19 11.74 0.07
N GLN A 265 7.01 11.11 0.92
CA GLN A 265 7.60 9.80 0.66
C GLN A 265 6.75 8.61 1.15
N ILE A 266 5.61 8.84 1.81
CA ILE A 266 4.75 7.78 2.37
C ILE A 266 4.20 6.88 1.27
N VAL A 267 3.52 7.43 0.26
CA VAL A 267 2.98 6.63 -0.85
C VAL A 267 4.07 5.94 -1.68
N PRO A 268 5.19 6.59 -2.03
CA PRO A 268 6.33 5.90 -2.63
C PRO A 268 6.85 4.71 -1.80
N ALA A 269 6.99 4.86 -0.48
CA ALA A 269 7.42 3.77 0.41
C ALA A 269 6.39 2.64 0.45
N SER A 270 5.10 2.97 0.61
CA SER A 270 4.00 2.01 0.59
C SER A 270 3.98 1.16 -0.69
N LYS A 271 4.11 1.81 -1.85
CA LYS A 271 4.15 1.12 -3.15
C LYS A 271 5.38 0.23 -3.30
N LEU A 272 6.56 0.71 -2.90
CA LEU A 272 7.79 -0.07 -2.96
C LEU A 272 7.70 -1.34 -2.10
N VAL A 273 7.23 -1.21 -0.85
CA VAL A 273 7.08 -2.36 0.07
C VAL A 273 6.03 -3.33 -0.46
N SER A 274 4.88 -2.84 -0.94
CA SER A 274 3.84 -3.67 -1.55
C SER A 274 4.35 -4.45 -2.76
N GLN A 275 5.12 -3.80 -3.63
CA GLN A 275 5.71 -4.43 -4.82
C GLN A 275 6.74 -5.52 -4.46
N ILE A 276 7.60 -5.25 -3.48
CA ILE A 276 8.66 -6.19 -3.07
C ILE A 276 8.06 -7.39 -2.34
N THR A 277 7.14 -7.17 -1.40
CA THR A 277 6.57 -8.24 -0.58
C THR A 277 5.44 -9.01 -1.28
N GLY A 278 4.88 -8.46 -2.37
CA GLY A 278 3.70 -9.03 -3.04
C GLY A 278 2.39 -8.83 -2.25
N TYR A 279 2.40 -8.08 -1.15
CA TYR A 279 1.21 -7.77 -0.36
C TYR A 279 0.52 -6.54 -0.94
N PRO A 280 -0.65 -6.68 -1.60
CA PRO A 280 -1.36 -5.55 -2.17
C PRO A 280 -1.94 -4.66 -1.06
N VAL A 281 -1.84 -3.35 -1.25
CA VAL A 281 -2.52 -2.38 -0.38
C VAL A 281 -4.01 -2.38 -0.72
N GLN A 282 -4.86 -2.56 0.29
CA GLN A 282 -6.31 -2.49 0.11
C GLN A 282 -6.71 -1.11 -0.44
N PRO A 283 -7.61 -1.04 -1.44
CA PRO A 283 -8.00 0.24 -2.04
C PRO A 283 -8.51 1.28 -1.03
N ASN A 284 -9.19 0.84 0.02
CA ASN A 284 -9.72 1.68 1.10
C ASN A 284 -8.79 1.83 2.32
N LYS A 285 -7.53 1.38 2.22
CA LYS A 285 -6.55 1.59 3.29
C LYS A 285 -6.36 3.09 3.52
N ALA A 286 -6.38 3.51 4.77
CA ALA A 286 -6.15 4.90 5.12
C ALA A 286 -4.80 5.41 4.56
N ILE A 287 -4.75 6.65 4.10
CA ILE A 287 -3.59 7.39 3.62
C ILE A 287 -3.04 6.85 2.27
N VAL A 288 -2.78 5.55 2.14
CA VAL A 288 -2.03 4.95 1.02
C VAL A 288 -2.89 4.13 0.05
N GLY A 289 -4.14 3.85 0.39
CA GLY A 289 -5.07 3.14 -0.48
C GLY A 289 -5.44 3.97 -1.72
N ALA A 290 -5.70 3.31 -2.84
CA ALA A 290 -6.03 3.99 -4.10
C ALA A 290 -7.29 4.87 -4.01
N ASN A 291 -8.20 4.54 -3.09
CA ASN A 291 -9.44 5.27 -2.84
C ASN A 291 -9.35 6.28 -1.67
N ALA A 292 -8.19 6.39 -0.99
CA ALA A 292 -8.06 7.21 0.21
C ALA A 292 -8.40 8.70 -0.02
N PHE A 293 -8.26 9.18 -1.26
CA PHE A 293 -8.56 10.55 -1.70
C PHE A 293 -9.53 10.57 -2.89
N ALA A 294 -10.32 9.52 -3.07
CA ALA A 294 -11.30 9.43 -4.16
C ALA A 294 -12.71 9.72 -3.63
N HIS A 295 -13.45 10.52 -4.37
CA HIS A 295 -14.84 10.86 -4.08
C HIS A 295 -15.73 10.47 -5.26
N GLU A 296 -16.67 9.54 -5.06
CA GLU A 296 -17.65 9.13 -6.07
C GLU A 296 -19.04 9.72 -5.83
N SER A 297 -19.42 9.92 -4.55
CA SER A 297 -20.71 10.50 -4.19
C SER A 297 -20.85 11.94 -4.69
N GLY A 298 -21.93 12.24 -5.42
CA GLY A 298 -22.18 13.58 -5.96
C GLY A 298 -22.24 14.69 -4.90
N ILE A 299 -22.73 14.37 -3.69
CA ILE A 299 -22.75 15.33 -2.56
C ILE A 299 -21.33 15.65 -2.11
N HIS A 300 -20.47 14.64 -1.99
CA HIS A 300 -19.09 14.83 -1.59
C HIS A 300 -18.29 15.58 -2.67
N GLN A 301 -18.46 15.20 -3.95
CA GLN A 301 -17.81 15.87 -5.07
C GLN A 301 -18.20 17.36 -5.15
N ASP A 302 -19.48 17.68 -5.00
CA ASP A 302 -19.96 19.09 -4.97
C ASP A 302 -19.35 19.86 -3.79
N GLY A 303 -19.25 19.23 -2.62
CA GLY A 303 -18.59 19.82 -1.46
C GLY A 303 -17.13 20.13 -1.69
N VAL A 304 -16.35 19.14 -2.17
CA VAL A 304 -14.92 19.28 -2.46
C VAL A 304 -14.64 20.33 -3.53
N LEU A 305 -15.48 20.39 -4.58
CA LEU A 305 -15.38 21.42 -5.63
C LEU A 305 -15.62 22.82 -5.11
N LYS A 306 -16.49 23.01 -4.12
CA LYS A 306 -16.73 24.29 -3.47
C LYS A 306 -15.61 24.66 -2.50
N HIS A 307 -15.19 23.70 -1.66
CA HIS A 307 -14.08 23.86 -0.71
C HIS A 307 -13.59 22.48 -0.27
N ARG A 308 -12.32 22.18 -0.51
CA ARG A 308 -11.72 20.84 -0.25
C ARG A 308 -11.93 20.38 1.19
N GLU A 309 -11.74 21.26 2.16
CA GLU A 309 -11.86 20.95 3.60
C GLU A 309 -13.26 20.52 4.05
N THR A 310 -14.27 20.58 3.17
CA THR A 310 -15.62 20.06 3.48
C THR A 310 -15.60 18.54 3.72
N TYR A 311 -14.68 17.82 3.03
CA TYR A 311 -14.55 16.35 3.13
C TYR A 311 -13.11 15.85 3.18
N GLU A 312 -12.10 16.74 3.08
CA GLU A 312 -10.69 16.38 3.13
C GLU A 312 -10.00 16.99 4.35
N ILE A 313 -9.42 16.14 5.19
CA ILE A 313 -8.64 16.56 6.38
C ILE A 313 -7.15 16.71 6.10
N MET A 314 -6.70 16.29 4.90
CA MET A 314 -5.33 16.38 4.39
C MET A 314 -5.36 16.36 2.86
N ARG A 315 -4.28 16.77 2.21
CA ARG A 315 -4.18 16.76 0.75
C ARG A 315 -3.49 15.48 0.27
N ALA A 316 -3.89 14.99 -0.90
CA ALA A 316 -3.26 13.83 -1.54
C ALA A 316 -1.75 14.05 -1.77
N GLU A 317 -1.37 15.27 -2.16
CA GLU A 317 0.02 15.65 -2.42
C GLU A 317 0.89 15.61 -1.15
N ASP A 318 0.30 15.88 0.03
CA ASP A 318 1.02 15.87 1.32
C ASP A 318 1.59 14.48 1.65
N VAL A 319 1.03 13.42 1.09
CA VAL A 319 1.44 12.02 1.31
C VAL A 319 2.07 11.37 0.08
N GLY A 320 2.24 12.12 -1.03
CA GLY A 320 2.93 11.68 -2.24
C GLY A 320 2.03 11.10 -3.33
N TRP A 321 0.70 11.31 -3.27
CA TRP A 321 -0.19 11.13 -4.42
C TRP A 321 -0.07 12.31 -5.38
N SER A 322 -0.10 12.06 -6.70
CA SER A 322 0.08 13.11 -7.70
C SER A 322 -1.10 14.06 -7.84
N GLN A 323 -2.33 13.61 -7.62
CA GLN A 323 -3.57 14.39 -7.62
C GLN A 323 -4.73 13.62 -6.99
N ASN A 324 -5.78 14.34 -6.53
CA ASN A 324 -7.08 13.75 -6.18
C ASN A 324 -7.75 13.29 -7.48
N LYS A 325 -8.23 12.03 -7.52
CA LYS A 325 -9.05 11.56 -8.63
C LYS A 325 -10.53 11.79 -8.29
N LEU A 326 -11.18 12.67 -9.03
CA LEU A 326 -12.63 12.65 -9.17
C LEU A 326 -12.98 11.42 -10.00
N VAL A 327 -13.30 10.32 -9.33
CA VAL A 327 -13.78 9.11 -10.01
C VAL A 327 -15.23 9.34 -10.40
N LEU A 328 -15.51 9.38 -11.70
CA LEU A 328 -16.87 9.46 -12.19
C LEU A 328 -17.51 8.06 -12.19
N GLY A 329 -18.70 7.97 -11.61
CA GLY A 329 -19.44 6.73 -11.50
C GLY A 329 -20.92 6.97 -11.28
N LYS A 330 -21.67 5.90 -10.99
CA LYS A 330 -23.14 5.93 -10.80
C LYS A 330 -23.62 7.01 -9.82
N LEU A 331 -22.85 7.29 -8.77
CA LEU A 331 -23.21 8.25 -7.72
C LEU A 331 -22.75 9.68 -8.00
N SER A 332 -21.99 9.91 -9.07
CA SER A 332 -21.48 11.24 -9.42
C SER A 332 -22.60 12.19 -9.83
N GLY A 333 -22.51 13.43 -9.33
CA GLY A 333 -23.43 14.51 -9.64
C GLY A 333 -23.08 15.24 -10.93
N ARG A 334 -24.03 16.06 -11.44
CA ARG A 334 -23.87 16.85 -12.67
C ARG A 334 -22.68 17.80 -12.62
N ASN A 335 -22.40 18.41 -11.47
CA ASN A 335 -21.27 19.33 -11.32
C ASN A 335 -19.92 18.63 -11.50
N ALA A 336 -19.74 17.45 -10.92
CA ALA A 336 -18.54 16.66 -11.09
C ALA A 336 -18.33 16.24 -12.56
N PHE A 337 -19.40 15.82 -13.24
CA PHE A 337 -19.38 15.52 -14.67
C PHE A 337 -18.97 16.75 -15.50
N LYS A 338 -19.60 17.91 -15.25
CA LYS A 338 -19.23 19.17 -15.93
C LYS A 338 -17.77 19.55 -15.71
N THR A 339 -17.31 19.49 -14.47
CA THR A 339 -15.92 19.81 -14.13
C THR A 339 -14.95 18.87 -14.87
N ARG A 340 -15.24 17.56 -14.91
CA ARG A 340 -14.38 16.62 -15.63
C ARG A 340 -14.34 16.87 -17.12
N LEU A 341 -15.48 17.21 -17.74
CA LEU A 341 -15.50 17.63 -19.15
C LEU A 341 -14.61 18.85 -19.39
N GLN A 342 -14.67 19.87 -18.52
CA GLN A 342 -13.83 21.06 -18.62
C GLN A 342 -12.33 20.74 -18.47
N GLU A 343 -11.96 19.86 -17.53
CA GLU A 343 -10.57 19.38 -17.38
C GLU A 343 -10.05 18.64 -18.63
N LEU A 344 -10.94 17.98 -19.36
CA LEU A 344 -10.64 17.29 -20.63
C LEU A 344 -10.67 18.25 -21.84
N GLY A 345 -10.93 19.55 -21.61
CA GLY A 345 -11.04 20.53 -22.69
C GLY A 345 -12.30 20.40 -23.52
N ILE A 346 -13.34 19.74 -22.99
CA ILE A 346 -14.62 19.54 -23.66
C ILE A 346 -15.59 20.64 -23.21
N GLU A 347 -15.92 21.55 -24.12
CA GLU A 347 -16.93 22.60 -23.92
C GLU A 347 -18.23 22.20 -24.61
N LEU A 348 -19.35 22.29 -23.87
CA LEU A 348 -20.70 22.06 -24.41
C LEU A 348 -21.39 23.39 -24.68
N GLU A 349 -22.07 23.49 -25.82
CA GLU A 349 -22.62 24.75 -26.33
C GLU A 349 -23.79 25.31 -25.49
N SER A 350 -24.45 24.45 -24.67
CA SER A 350 -25.60 24.88 -23.86
C SER A 350 -25.81 23.99 -22.61
N GLU A 351 -26.60 24.50 -21.67
CA GLU A 351 -27.03 23.72 -20.49
C GLU A 351 -27.92 22.51 -20.87
N GLU A 352 -28.68 22.60 -21.96
CA GLU A 352 -29.48 21.51 -22.50
C GLU A 352 -28.58 20.39 -23.03
N ALA A 353 -27.50 20.72 -23.74
CA ALA A 353 -26.50 19.77 -24.21
C ALA A 353 -25.80 19.08 -23.04
N LEU A 354 -25.47 19.81 -21.97
CA LEU A 354 -24.89 19.26 -20.74
C LEU A 354 -25.86 18.29 -20.05
N ASN A 355 -27.15 18.63 -19.97
CA ASN A 355 -28.16 17.77 -19.36
C ASN A 355 -28.36 16.48 -20.17
N ALA A 356 -28.39 16.56 -21.50
CA ALA A 356 -28.51 15.40 -22.37
C ALA A 356 -27.28 14.49 -22.28
N ALA A 357 -26.07 15.05 -22.26
CA ALA A 357 -24.83 14.30 -22.06
C ALA A 357 -24.80 13.65 -20.65
N PHE A 358 -25.23 14.36 -19.62
CA PHE A 358 -25.30 13.84 -18.26
C PHE A 358 -26.31 12.69 -18.11
N ALA A 359 -27.47 12.76 -18.77
CA ALA A 359 -28.43 11.67 -18.78
C ALA A 359 -27.81 10.39 -19.40
N ARG A 360 -27.15 10.51 -20.55
CA ARG A 360 -26.41 9.41 -21.19
C ARG A 360 -25.28 8.87 -20.30
N PHE A 361 -24.56 9.76 -19.60
CA PHE A 361 -23.56 9.38 -18.62
C PHE A 361 -24.16 8.52 -17.50
N LYS A 362 -25.31 8.88 -16.96
CA LYS A 362 -25.99 8.09 -15.90
C LYS A 362 -26.41 6.70 -16.39
N GLU A 363 -26.93 6.60 -17.62
CA GLU A 363 -27.25 5.31 -18.24
C GLU A 363 -26.03 4.44 -18.46
N LEU A 364 -24.89 5.04 -18.87
CA LEU A 364 -23.63 4.32 -19.00
C LEU A 364 -23.10 3.87 -17.64
N ALA A 365 -23.13 4.75 -16.63
CA ALA A 365 -22.67 4.45 -15.28
C ALA A 365 -23.53 3.41 -14.53
N ASP A 366 -24.78 3.20 -14.96
CA ASP A 366 -25.61 2.10 -14.46
C ASP A 366 -25.21 0.73 -15.04
N ARG A 367 -24.53 0.72 -16.20
CA ARG A 367 -24.14 -0.50 -16.92
C ARG A 367 -22.65 -0.81 -16.83
N LYS A 368 -21.83 0.14 -16.39
CA LYS A 368 -20.38 0.04 -16.39
C LYS A 368 -19.82 0.37 -15.00
N SER A 369 -19.01 -0.52 -14.44
CA SER A 369 -18.44 -0.34 -13.09
C SER A 369 -17.37 0.76 -13.01
N GLU A 370 -16.69 1.06 -14.12
CA GLU A 370 -15.63 2.08 -14.18
C GLU A 370 -15.80 2.93 -15.44
N ILE A 371 -15.86 4.25 -15.27
CA ILE A 371 -15.99 5.22 -16.36
C ILE A 371 -14.63 5.87 -16.63
N PHE A 372 -14.19 5.82 -17.86
CA PHE A 372 -12.93 6.41 -18.31
C PHE A 372 -13.17 7.74 -19.06
N ASP A 373 -12.12 8.53 -19.21
CA ASP A 373 -12.19 9.83 -19.89
C ASP A 373 -12.64 9.69 -21.35
N GLU A 374 -12.25 8.62 -22.01
CA GLU A 374 -12.65 8.31 -23.39
C GLU A 374 -14.16 8.00 -23.52
N ASP A 375 -14.76 7.47 -22.45
CA ASP A 375 -16.22 7.29 -22.42
C ASP A 375 -16.92 8.64 -22.40
N LEU A 376 -16.35 9.62 -21.69
CA LEU A 376 -16.88 10.99 -21.65
C LEU A 376 -16.78 11.67 -23.02
N HIS A 377 -15.66 11.50 -23.73
CA HIS A 377 -15.52 11.97 -25.10
C HIS A 377 -16.56 11.34 -26.03
N ALA A 378 -16.80 10.03 -25.91
CA ALA A 378 -17.80 9.33 -26.72
C ALA A 378 -19.23 9.76 -26.40
N LEU A 379 -19.54 10.11 -25.14
CA LEU A 379 -20.87 10.59 -24.73
C LEU A 379 -21.19 11.99 -25.26
N VAL A 380 -20.17 12.81 -25.50
CA VAL A 380 -20.32 14.21 -25.93
C VAL A 380 -20.30 14.32 -27.45
N SER A 381 -19.41 13.57 -28.12
CA SER A 381 -19.50 13.40 -29.55
C SER A 381 -20.72 12.51 -29.84
N ASP A 382 -21.66 12.94 -30.65
CA ASP A 382 -22.88 12.21 -31.08
C ASP A 382 -22.58 10.87 -31.82
N GLU A 383 -21.41 10.31 -31.62
CA GLU A 383 -20.91 9.08 -32.20
C GLU A 383 -21.16 7.86 -31.26
N ALA A 384 -22.42 7.55 -31.00
CA ALA A 384 -22.80 6.16 -30.83
C ALA A 384 -22.49 5.45 -32.16
N VAL A 385 -21.42 4.63 -32.20
CA VAL A 385 -21.22 3.71 -33.32
C VAL A 385 -22.47 2.84 -33.37
N THR A 386 -23.39 3.15 -34.28
CA THR A 386 -24.54 2.32 -34.55
C THR A 386 -24.04 0.99 -35.08
N PRO A 387 -24.74 -0.15 -34.82
CA PRO A 387 -24.36 -1.49 -35.30
C PRO A 387 -24.11 -1.55 -36.82
N GLU A 388 -24.56 -0.57 -37.56
CA GLU A 388 -24.39 -0.46 -39.02
C GLU A 388 -23.01 0.09 -39.46
N GLN A 389 -22.17 0.55 -38.53
CA GLN A 389 -20.85 1.13 -38.84
C GLN A 389 -19.65 0.34 -38.30
N GLU A 390 -19.82 -0.92 -37.87
CA GLU A 390 -18.71 -1.76 -37.46
C GLU A 390 -17.81 -2.10 -38.66
N HIS A 391 -16.58 -1.56 -38.67
CA HIS A 391 -15.58 -1.87 -39.70
C HIS A 391 -15.05 -3.29 -39.52
N TYR A 392 -14.83 -3.72 -38.26
CA TYR A 392 -14.39 -5.06 -37.89
C TYR A 392 -15.52 -5.77 -37.14
N LYS A 393 -16.02 -6.89 -37.68
CA LYS A 393 -17.08 -7.68 -37.06
C LYS A 393 -16.65 -9.13 -36.91
N LEU A 394 -16.73 -9.67 -35.68
CA LEU A 394 -16.42 -11.08 -35.39
C LEU A 394 -17.54 -11.99 -35.90
N ILE A 395 -17.19 -12.94 -36.76
CA ILE A 395 -18.11 -13.97 -37.28
C ILE A 395 -17.85 -15.32 -36.62
N TYR A 396 -16.59 -15.67 -36.42
CA TYR A 396 -16.19 -16.98 -35.90
C TYR A 396 -14.91 -16.86 -35.08
N SER A 397 -14.87 -17.59 -33.97
CA SER A 397 -13.64 -17.78 -33.19
C SER A 397 -13.54 -19.22 -32.72
N ARG A 398 -12.35 -19.78 -32.84
CA ARG A 398 -11.98 -21.09 -32.30
C ARG A 398 -10.65 -20.96 -31.58
N VAL A 399 -10.61 -21.39 -30.31
CA VAL A 399 -9.36 -21.40 -29.54
C VAL A 399 -9.12 -22.80 -29.02
N CYS A 400 -7.91 -23.32 -29.25
CA CYS A 400 -7.44 -24.57 -28.69
C CYS A 400 -6.34 -24.30 -27.68
N SER A 401 -6.48 -24.86 -26.49
CA SER A 401 -5.49 -24.78 -25.42
C SER A 401 -5.36 -26.14 -24.77
N GLU A 402 -4.16 -26.73 -24.82
CA GLU A 402 -3.83 -28.03 -24.25
C GLU A 402 -2.66 -27.87 -23.30
N THR A 403 -2.64 -28.62 -22.19
CA THR A 403 -1.57 -28.53 -21.19
C THR A 403 -0.24 -28.98 -21.83
N GLY A 404 0.74 -28.08 -21.83
CA GLY A 404 2.08 -28.32 -22.39
C GLY A 404 2.24 -27.90 -23.85
N GLU A 405 1.16 -27.45 -24.52
CA GLU A 405 1.21 -26.92 -25.89
C GLU A 405 0.93 -25.43 -25.93
N MET A 406 1.40 -24.77 -27.00
CA MET A 406 1.13 -23.34 -27.20
C MET A 406 -0.33 -23.17 -27.64
N PRO A 407 -1.14 -22.36 -26.92
CA PRO A 407 -2.50 -22.05 -27.34
C PRO A 407 -2.54 -21.47 -28.75
N HIS A 408 -3.54 -21.89 -29.53
CA HIS A 408 -3.72 -21.48 -30.91
C HIS A 408 -5.15 -20.97 -31.14
N ALA A 409 -5.29 -19.82 -31.81
CA ALA A 409 -6.58 -19.21 -32.14
C ALA A 409 -6.76 -19.05 -33.64
N GLN A 410 -8.00 -19.31 -34.12
CA GLN A 410 -8.46 -19.00 -35.45
C GLN A 410 -9.67 -18.06 -35.35
N VAL A 411 -9.65 -16.95 -36.07
CA VAL A 411 -10.75 -15.99 -36.13
C VAL A 411 -11.18 -15.72 -37.55
N THR A 412 -12.48 -15.47 -37.76
CA THR A 412 -13.00 -14.92 -39.00
C THR A 412 -13.65 -13.59 -38.72
N LEU A 413 -13.17 -12.55 -39.36
CA LEU A 413 -13.70 -11.19 -39.28
C LEU A 413 -14.30 -10.76 -40.61
N VAL A 414 -15.38 -9.99 -40.56
CA VAL A 414 -15.82 -9.18 -41.68
C VAL A 414 -15.16 -7.83 -41.57
N VAL A 415 -14.40 -7.41 -42.57
CA VAL A 415 -13.71 -6.09 -42.63
C VAL A 415 -14.21 -5.37 -43.88
N GLY A 416 -14.91 -4.25 -43.68
CA GLY A 416 -15.49 -3.49 -44.81
C GLY A 416 -16.43 -4.31 -45.70
N GLY A 417 -17.10 -5.34 -45.15
CA GLY A 417 -18.04 -6.19 -45.85
C GLY A 417 -17.43 -7.48 -46.50
N VAL A 418 -16.12 -7.71 -46.34
CA VAL A 418 -15.41 -8.90 -46.85
C VAL A 418 -14.93 -9.79 -45.71
N GLU A 419 -15.11 -11.09 -45.81
CA GLU A 419 -14.62 -12.07 -44.84
C GLU A 419 -13.11 -12.28 -44.96
N HIS A 420 -12.42 -12.22 -43.82
CA HIS A 420 -11.00 -12.52 -43.67
C HIS A 420 -10.80 -13.52 -42.55
N LYS A 421 -9.87 -14.47 -42.79
CA LYS A 421 -9.48 -15.46 -41.76
C LYS A 421 -8.07 -15.18 -41.28
N GLY A 422 -7.88 -15.25 -39.97
CA GLY A 422 -6.60 -15.10 -39.32
C GLY A 422 -6.38 -16.21 -38.31
N GLU A 423 -5.12 -16.58 -38.13
CA GLU A 423 -4.72 -17.55 -37.12
C GLU A 423 -3.39 -17.15 -36.48
N SER A 424 -3.23 -17.47 -35.20
CA SER A 424 -1.97 -17.25 -34.49
C SER A 424 -1.87 -18.12 -33.24
N GLY A 425 -0.64 -18.44 -32.86
CA GLY A 425 -0.30 -18.96 -31.55
C GLY A 425 -0.03 -17.80 -30.56
N GLY A 426 -0.14 -18.08 -29.26
CA GLY A 426 0.13 -17.08 -28.23
C GLY A 426 0.53 -17.67 -26.89
N GLY A 427 0.96 -16.81 -25.95
CA GLY A 427 1.32 -17.18 -24.58
C GLY A 427 0.13 -17.65 -23.71
N GLY A 428 -1.10 -17.46 -24.21
CA GLY A 428 -2.37 -17.88 -23.61
C GLY A 428 -3.51 -17.75 -24.60
N PRO A 429 -4.73 -18.30 -24.30
CA PRO A 429 -5.89 -18.25 -25.19
C PRO A 429 -6.27 -16.84 -25.66
N VAL A 430 -6.23 -15.86 -24.77
CA VAL A 430 -6.53 -14.45 -25.10
C VAL A 430 -5.45 -13.83 -25.97
N ASP A 431 -4.16 -14.06 -25.66
CA ASP A 431 -3.03 -13.55 -26.47
C ASP A 431 -3.05 -14.13 -27.88
N ALA A 432 -3.32 -15.44 -28.02
CA ALA A 432 -3.50 -16.07 -29.31
C ALA A 432 -4.65 -15.43 -30.12
N THR A 433 -5.77 -15.13 -29.45
CA THR A 433 -6.94 -14.49 -30.07
C THR A 433 -6.63 -13.07 -30.53
N PHE A 434 -5.96 -12.25 -29.71
CA PHE A 434 -5.58 -10.89 -30.10
C PHE A 434 -4.60 -10.89 -31.28
N LYS A 435 -3.61 -11.76 -31.25
CA LYS A 435 -2.67 -11.93 -32.39
C LYS A 435 -3.35 -12.41 -33.66
N ALA A 436 -4.34 -13.32 -33.56
CA ALA A 436 -5.13 -13.74 -34.70
C ALA A 436 -5.97 -12.60 -35.29
N ILE A 437 -6.55 -11.72 -34.44
CA ILE A 437 -7.24 -10.51 -34.87
C ILE A 437 -6.25 -9.55 -35.55
N GLU A 438 -5.09 -9.31 -34.96
CA GLU A 438 -4.06 -8.43 -35.51
C GLU A 438 -3.47 -8.93 -36.83
N SER A 439 -3.43 -10.24 -37.08
CA SER A 439 -3.03 -10.79 -38.37
C SER A 439 -3.93 -10.34 -39.53
N ILE A 440 -5.19 -9.98 -39.22
CA ILE A 440 -6.16 -9.42 -40.16
C ILE A 440 -6.16 -7.88 -40.13
N ALA A 441 -6.28 -7.31 -38.92
CA ALA A 441 -6.48 -5.88 -38.73
C ALA A 441 -5.21 -5.07 -39.02
N SER A 442 -4.03 -5.63 -38.73
CA SER A 442 -2.71 -4.99 -38.86
C SER A 442 -2.72 -3.56 -38.32
N SER A 443 -3.35 -3.41 -37.14
CA SER A 443 -3.68 -2.09 -36.59
C SER A 443 -2.44 -1.31 -36.19
N GLY A 444 -1.37 -1.99 -35.75
CA GLY A 444 -0.18 -1.36 -35.19
C GLY A 444 -0.45 -0.68 -33.86
N SER A 445 -1.54 -1.04 -33.19
CA SER A 445 -1.91 -0.50 -31.87
C SER A 445 -1.18 -1.26 -30.75
N GLU A 446 -0.79 -0.54 -29.71
CA GLU A 446 -0.22 -1.09 -28.48
C GLU A 446 -1.32 -1.36 -27.45
N LEU A 447 -1.31 -2.54 -26.81
CA LEU A 447 -2.21 -2.90 -25.73
C LEU A 447 -1.68 -2.33 -24.40
N LEU A 448 -2.35 -1.31 -23.85
CA LEU A 448 -1.98 -0.66 -22.59
C LEU A 448 -2.66 -1.27 -21.38
N LEU A 449 -3.87 -1.83 -21.53
CA LEU A 449 -4.66 -2.40 -20.45
C LEU A 449 -5.49 -3.59 -20.95
N PHE A 450 -5.49 -4.64 -20.16
CA PHE A 450 -6.45 -5.74 -20.25
C PHE A 450 -6.98 -6.01 -18.85
N SER A 451 -8.28 -5.83 -18.66
CA SER A 451 -8.95 -6.01 -17.37
C SER A 451 -10.19 -6.88 -17.54
N VAL A 452 -10.39 -7.80 -16.61
CA VAL A 452 -11.51 -8.73 -16.59
C VAL A 452 -12.25 -8.59 -15.27
N ASN A 453 -13.54 -8.31 -15.34
CA ASN A 453 -14.43 -8.20 -14.18
C ASN A 453 -15.58 -9.20 -14.31
N ALA A 454 -15.94 -9.90 -13.23
CA ALA A 454 -17.14 -10.70 -13.19
C ALA A 454 -18.36 -9.80 -12.92
N ILE A 455 -19.38 -9.86 -13.80
CA ILE A 455 -20.61 -9.08 -13.65
C ILE A 455 -21.64 -9.85 -12.83
N THR A 456 -21.67 -11.17 -12.95
CA THR A 456 -22.62 -12.05 -12.26
C THR A 456 -21.88 -13.10 -11.43
N THR A 457 -22.60 -13.82 -10.56
CA THR A 457 -22.07 -14.90 -9.73
C THR A 457 -22.48 -16.27 -10.29
N GLY A 458 -21.64 -17.27 -10.13
CA GLY A 458 -21.90 -18.65 -10.59
C GLY A 458 -20.88 -19.15 -11.61
N THR A 459 -21.01 -20.40 -12.03
CA THR A 459 -20.14 -21.03 -13.02
C THR A 459 -20.38 -20.55 -14.46
N ASP A 460 -21.51 -19.93 -14.70
CA ASP A 460 -21.98 -19.30 -15.95
C ASP A 460 -21.93 -17.76 -15.86
N ALA A 461 -21.11 -17.23 -14.93
CA ALA A 461 -20.96 -15.80 -14.73
C ALA A 461 -20.52 -15.11 -16.03
N GLN A 462 -21.22 -14.02 -16.37
CA GLN A 462 -20.84 -13.17 -17.46
C GLN A 462 -19.62 -12.34 -17.06
N GLY A 463 -18.53 -12.43 -17.85
CA GLY A 463 -17.32 -11.62 -17.69
C GLY A 463 -17.40 -10.37 -18.57
N GLU A 464 -17.09 -9.22 -17.99
CA GLU A 464 -16.83 -7.98 -18.72
C GLU A 464 -15.32 -7.82 -18.92
N VAL A 465 -14.91 -7.53 -20.14
CA VAL A 465 -13.54 -7.25 -20.49
C VAL A 465 -13.41 -5.81 -20.96
N THR A 466 -12.44 -5.09 -20.41
CA THR A 466 -12.01 -3.79 -20.89
C THR A 466 -10.61 -3.91 -21.51
N VAL A 467 -10.47 -3.44 -22.74
CA VAL A 467 -9.21 -3.35 -23.49
C VAL A 467 -8.90 -1.88 -23.74
N ARG A 468 -7.65 -1.46 -23.50
CA ARG A 468 -7.17 -0.12 -23.84
C ARG A 468 -6.08 -0.24 -24.89
N LEU A 469 -6.29 0.38 -26.06
CA LEU A 469 -5.33 0.42 -27.15
C LEU A 469 -4.78 1.84 -27.35
N ALA A 470 -3.49 1.93 -27.68
CA ALA A 470 -2.84 3.17 -28.06
C ALA A 470 -2.27 3.09 -29.49
N LYS A 471 -2.42 4.16 -30.28
CA LYS A 471 -1.80 4.32 -31.59
C LYS A 471 -1.57 5.79 -31.90
N ASN A 472 -0.34 6.17 -32.26
CA ASN A 472 0.03 7.55 -32.66
C ASN A 472 -0.40 8.61 -31.62
N GLY A 473 -0.22 8.33 -30.32
CA GLY A 473 -0.58 9.23 -29.24
C GLY A 473 -2.08 9.23 -28.88
N ARG A 474 -2.91 8.53 -29.62
CA ARG A 474 -4.33 8.37 -29.32
C ARG A 474 -4.55 7.10 -28.49
N ILE A 475 -5.42 7.18 -27.50
CA ILE A 475 -5.79 6.07 -26.61
C ILE A 475 -7.31 5.86 -26.71
N VAL A 476 -7.74 4.61 -26.86
CA VAL A 476 -9.17 4.22 -26.89
C VAL A 476 -9.43 3.03 -25.98
N ASN A 477 -10.62 2.99 -25.38
CA ASN A 477 -11.10 1.83 -24.62
C ASN A 477 -12.16 1.08 -25.41
N GLY A 478 -12.04 -0.24 -25.45
CA GLY A 478 -13.05 -1.14 -25.95
C GLY A 478 -13.58 -2.02 -24.84
N ASN A 479 -14.87 -2.32 -24.88
CA ASN A 479 -15.55 -3.19 -23.92
C ASN A 479 -16.23 -4.35 -24.63
N GLY A 480 -16.24 -5.50 -23.97
CA GLY A 480 -16.94 -6.69 -24.43
C GLY A 480 -17.42 -7.51 -23.24
N ALA A 481 -18.59 -8.10 -23.38
CA ALA A 481 -19.15 -8.98 -22.35
C ALA A 481 -19.64 -10.27 -22.98
N ASP A 482 -19.32 -11.39 -22.32
CA ASP A 482 -19.76 -12.73 -22.70
C ASP A 482 -19.59 -13.68 -21.50
N THR A 483 -20.25 -14.83 -21.55
CA THR A 483 -20.01 -15.94 -20.61
C THR A 483 -18.68 -16.64 -20.89
N ASP A 484 -18.19 -16.59 -22.15
CA ASP A 484 -16.85 -16.99 -22.52
C ASP A 484 -15.90 -15.79 -22.49
N ILE A 485 -14.93 -15.83 -21.59
CA ILE A 485 -13.99 -14.73 -21.38
C ILE A 485 -13.10 -14.46 -22.61
N VAL A 486 -12.83 -15.46 -23.45
CA VAL A 486 -12.05 -15.29 -24.68
C VAL A 486 -12.88 -14.56 -25.73
N ILE A 487 -14.17 -14.88 -25.82
CA ILE A 487 -15.11 -14.17 -26.70
C ILE A 487 -15.36 -12.74 -26.21
N ALA A 488 -15.51 -12.53 -24.89
CA ALA A 488 -15.60 -11.19 -24.30
C ALA A 488 -14.35 -10.37 -24.63
N SER A 489 -13.16 -10.97 -24.55
CA SER A 489 -11.88 -10.33 -24.88
C SER A 489 -11.81 -9.95 -26.37
N ALA A 490 -12.19 -10.85 -27.27
CA ALA A 490 -12.24 -10.56 -28.71
C ALA A 490 -13.20 -9.41 -29.03
N LYS A 491 -14.39 -9.40 -28.42
CA LYS A 491 -15.37 -8.31 -28.57
C LYS A 491 -14.81 -6.98 -28.08
N ALA A 492 -14.15 -6.96 -26.91
CA ALA A 492 -13.53 -5.76 -26.36
C ALA A 492 -12.43 -5.20 -27.28
N TYR A 493 -11.58 -6.09 -27.80
CA TYR A 493 -10.49 -5.71 -28.68
C TYR A 493 -11.01 -5.11 -30.00
N LEU A 494 -11.98 -5.78 -30.63
CA LEU A 494 -12.61 -5.31 -31.87
C LEU A 494 -13.39 -4.00 -31.65
N ASN A 495 -14.04 -3.82 -30.50
CA ASN A 495 -14.70 -2.56 -30.17
C ASN A 495 -13.69 -1.41 -30.08
N ALA A 496 -12.51 -1.62 -29.47
CA ALA A 496 -11.43 -0.64 -29.45
C ALA A 496 -10.91 -0.34 -30.87
N LEU A 497 -10.68 -1.36 -31.71
CA LEU A 497 -10.25 -1.19 -33.10
C LEU A 497 -11.27 -0.41 -33.94
N ASN A 498 -12.56 -0.69 -33.80
CA ASN A 498 -13.63 0.04 -34.48
C ASN A 498 -13.64 1.52 -34.09
N LYS A 499 -13.49 1.83 -32.80
CA LYS A 499 -13.36 3.21 -32.32
C LYS A 499 -12.10 3.89 -32.85
N MET A 500 -10.99 3.19 -32.94
CA MET A 500 -9.74 3.70 -33.49
C MET A 500 -9.91 4.02 -35.00
N HIS A 501 -10.59 3.16 -35.74
CA HIS A 501 -10.82 3.30 -37.18
C HIS A 501 -11.78 4.43 -37.54
N SER A 502 -12.90 4.61 -36.80
CA SER A 502 -13.94 5.59 -37.11
C SER A 502 -13.42 7.03 -37.12
N SER A 503 -12.38 7.33 -36.36
CA SER A 503 -11.81 8.67 -36.28
C SER A 503 -10.73 8.96 -37.31
N ASP A 504 -10.12 7.94 -37.93
CA ASP A 504 -9.19 8.13 -39.04
C ASP A 504 -9.92 8.67 -40.29
N ARG A 505 -11.26 8.65 -40.31
CA ARG A 505 -12.10 9.19 -41.39
C ARG A 505 -12.49 10.66 -41.24
N ARG A 506 -12.18 11.30 -40.10
CA ARG A 506 -12.40 12.74 -39.96
C ARG A 506 -11.31 13.51 -40.69
N LEU A 507 -11.61 13.91 -41.93
CA LEU A 507 -10.88 14.97 -42.62
C LEU A 507 -10.98 16.26 -41.80
N ASN A 508 -9.83 16.84 -41.50
CA ASN A 508 -9.71 18.14 -40.86
C ASN A 508 -10.63 19.15 -41.58
N PRO A 509 -11.59 19.85 -40.92
CA PRO A 509 -12.45 20.83 -41.60
C PRO A 509 -11.70 22.10 -42.02
N GLN A 510 -10.45 22.25 -41.63
CA GLN A 510 -9.57 23.33 -42.11
C GLN A 510 -8.61 22.71 -43.12
N GLY A 511 -9.01 22.80 -44.40
CA GLY A 511 -8.17 22.47 -45.52
C GLY A 511 -6.87 23.23 -45.49
N ASP A 512 -5.82 22.59 -46.04
CA ASP A 512 -4.49 23.15 -46.25
C ASP A 512 -4.52 24.62 -46.73
N VAL A 513 -3.90 25.51 -45.95
CA VAL A 513 -3.34 26.76 -46.41
C VAL A 513 -1.87 26.79 -46.07
#